data_5f13f84f461f6afccbbe843315a2326d
#
_entry.id   5f13f84f461f6afccbbe843315a2326d
#
_cell.length_a   1.000
_cell.length_b   1.000
_cell.length_c   1.000
_cell.angle_alpha   90.00
_cell.angle_beta   90.00
_cell.angle_gamma   90.00
#
_symmetry.space_group_name_H-M   'P 1'
#
loop_
_entity.id
_entity.type
_entity.pdbx_description
1 polymer ?
#
loop_
_entity_poly.entity_id
_entity_poly.type
_entity_poly.pdbx_seq_one_letter_code
_entity_poly.pdbx_strand_id
1 'polypeptide(L)'
;DLYSSPRTLQQIVDAFHRQKAAMIIGSYRMCNFKLETLPPGLIDHKEWTDDNGCNNALHINGLGAPRAFFTPLARQIKFPNTSYGEDYAMGLAFSRRYRIGRIYDELYLCRRWEGNSDAALSIEKINANNIYKDQLRSLEISARQQLVAGKLDTTADNRLQRFFNRQLEIWEVPNLNYQQLSHVKTKQLGDIEAQFNPARIVSTGANIDKKAIAERPCFLCNANRDNRQMSKILECGLELLINPFPILPMHFTLPTRRHQPQSVATLFPKIYSLLDDYADIMVFYNGPRCGASAPDHAHLQGGTSGLLPIQKCWQRFCRSLKTVYSCGEGEQISLITEYVVPAFVIQSKSAKCEAQLFDKLYKALDKEAGSEAMLNIVAWRQEDNHITVVFPRRKHRPDCYYAEGAEQLLASPGALDMAGLMILPRKDDFETITQERAEAVL
;
A
#
# COMPACT_ATOMS: atom_id res chain seq x y z
N ASP A 1 -26.28 -16.51 -26.46
CA ASP A 1 -24.92 -16.46 -27.04
C ASP A 1 -24.56 -17.83 -27.60
N LEU A 2 -23.89 -17.85 -28.74
CA LEU A 2 -23.60 -19.09 -29.47
C LEU A 2 -22.16 -19.04 -30.01
N TYR A 3 -21.49 -20.19 -30.07
CA TYR A 3 -20.30 -20.31 -30.90
C TYR A 3 -20.71 -20.29 -32.38
N SER A 4 -19.96 -19.57 -33.20
CA SER A 4 -20.25 -19.44 -34.63
C SER A 4 -19.95 -20.74 -35.44
N SER A 5 -19.17 -21.66 -34.85
CA SER A 5 -18.78 -22.91 -35.49
C SER A 5 -18.60 -24.03 -34.46
N PRO A 6 -18.89 -25.28 -34.81
CA PRO A 6 -18.53 -26.46 -33.99
C PRO A 6 -17.02 -26.60 -33.76
N ARG A 7 -16.19 -25.94 -34.57
CA ARG A 7 -14.72 -25.93 -34.46
C ARG A 7 -14.16 -24.79 -33.59
N THR A 8 -14.99 -23.90 -33.05
CA THR A 8 -14.55 -22.74 -32.28
C THR A 8 -13.60 -23.13 -31.16
N LEU A 9 -13.90 -24.15 -30.38
CA LEU A 9 -13.02 -24.56 -29.27
C LEU A 9 -11.68 -25.11 -29.79
N GLN A 10 -11.69 -25.86 -30.89
CA GLN A 10 -10.45 -26.36 -31.50
C GLN A 10 -9.59 -25.20 -32.05
N GLN A 11 -10.19 -24.22 -32.70
CA GLN A 11 -9.50 -23.02 -33.18
C GLN A 11 -8.82 -22.26 -32.03
N ILE A 12 -9.46 -22.18 -30.86
CA ILE A 12 -8.88 -21.56 -29.67
C ILE A 12 -7.68 -22.38 -29.17
N VAL A 13 -7.80 -23.71 -29.05
CA VAL A 13 -6.71 -24.57 -28.62
C VAL A 13 -5.52 -24.48 -29.58
N ASP A 14 -5.76 -24.56 -30.88
CA ASP A 14 -4.74 -24.43 -31.91
C ASP A 14 -4.04 -23.07 -31.85
N ALA A 15 -4.78 -22.00 -31.55
CA ALA A 15 -4.22 -20.65 -31.37
C ALA A 15 -3.29 -20.58 -30.15
N PHE A 16 -3.64 -21.20 -29.03
CA PHE A 16 -2.75 -21.28 -27.86
C PHE A 16 -1.39 -21.88 -28.24
N HIS A 17 -1.39 -23.02 -28.95
CA HIS A 17 -0.18 -23.69 -29.35
C HIS A 17 0.61 -22.90 -30.40
N ARG A 18 -0.08 -22.45 -31.45
CA ARG A 18 0.55 -21.72 -32.57
C ARG A 18 1.15 -20.39 -32.13
N GLN A 19 0.40 -19.60 -31.30
CA GLN A 19 0.82 -18.28 -30.89
C GLN A 19 1.63 -18.28 -29.60
N LYS A 20 1.78 -19.42 -28.93
CA LYS A 20 2.45 -19.55 -27.61
C LYS A 20 1.93 -18.50 -26.62
N ALA A 21 0.61 -18.33 -26.58
CA ALA A 21 -0.06 -17.32 -25.77
C ALA A 21 -0.54 -17.92 -24.45
N ALA A 22 -0.71 -17.07 -23.44
CA ALA A 22 -1.30 -17.45 -22.16
C ALA A 22 -2.80 -17.12 -22.07
N MET A 23 -3.27 -16.28 -22.98
CA MET A 23 -4.67 -15.91 -23.15
C MET A 23 -4.95 -15.77 -24.64
N ILE A 24 -6.13 -16.18 -25.09
CA ILE A 24 -6.62 -15.99 -26.47
C ILE A 24 -7.90 -15.17 -26.43
N ILE A 25 -7.97 -14.22 -27.35
CA ILE A 25 -9.16 -13.39 -27.58
C ILE A 25 -9.66 -13.65 -29.01
N GLY A 26 -10.96 -13.90 -29.12
CA GLY A 26 -11.63 -14.05 -30.41
C GLY A 26 -12.27 -12.79 -30.92
N SER A 27 -12.96 -12.93 -32.04
CA SER A 27 -13.85 -11.92 -32.63
C SER A 27 -15.29 -12.38 -32.54
N TYR A 28 -16.23 -11.42 -32.47
CA TYR A 28 -17.64 -11.75 -32.31
C TYR A 28 -18.51 -10.81 -33.13
N ARG A 29 -19.67 -11.31 -33.54
CA ARG A 29 -20.67 -10.55 -34.26
C ARG A 29 -21.89 -10.27 -33.38
N MET A 30 -22.32 -9.01 -33.39
CA MET A 30 -23.56 -8.61 -32.73
C MET A 30 -24.76 -9.00 -33.61
N CYS A 31 -25.73 -9.70 -33.03
CA CYS A 31 -26.93 -10.12 -33.72
C CYS A 31 -28.15 -10.15 -32.78
N ASN A 32 -29.35 -10.24 -33.38
CA ASN A 32 -30.59 -10.54 -32.65
C ASN A 32 -30.82 -12.06 -32.51
N PHE A 33 -31.94 -12.44 -31.93
CA PHE A 33 -32.30 -13.88 -31.77
C PHE A 33 -32.59 -14.62 -33.09
N LYS A 34 -32.83 -13.89 -34.18
CA LYS A 34 -32.93 -14.46 -35.54
C LYS A 34 -31.59 -14.56 -36.25
N LEU A 35 -30.49 -14.20 -35.54
CA LEU A 35 -29.13 -14.17 -36.05
C LEU A 35 -28.90 -13.09 -37.12
N GLU A 36 -29.81 -12.12 -37.28
CA GLU A 36 -29.62 -10.98 -38.11
C GLU A 36 -28.59 -10.03 -37.46
N THR A 37 -27.63 -9.56 -38.26
CA THR A 37 -26.55 -8.70 -37.78
C THR A 37 -27.10 -7.33 -37.31
N LEU A 38 -26.68 -6.95 -36.11
CA LEU A 38 -26.96 -5.63 -35.53
C LEU A 38 -25.72 -4.75 -35.57
N PRO A 39 -25.86 -3.42 -35.70
CA PRO A 39 -24.71 -2.51 -35.55
C PRO A 39 -24.00 -2.69 -34.21
N PRO A 40 -22.68 -2.57 -34.18
CA PRO A 40 -21.75 -2.26 -35.27
C PRO A 40 -21.33 -3.50 -36.11
N GLY A 41 -21.94 -4.67 -35.96
CA GLY A 41 -21.64 -5.88 -36.71
C GLY A 41 -20.51 -6.69 -36.09
N LEU A 42 -19.47 -6.96 -36.87
CA LEU A 42 -18.29 -7.70 -36.39
C LEU A 42 -17.40 -6.82 -35.51
N ILE A 43 -17.07 -7.33 -34.34
CA ILE A 43 -16.11 -6.72 -33.42
C ILE A 43 -14.85 -7.61 -33.45
N ASP A 44 -13.82 -7.16 -34.13
CA ASP A 44 -12.58 -7.92 -34.36
C ASP A 44 -11.33 -7.23 -33.79
N HIS A 45 -11.46 -6.02 -33.26
CA HIS A 45 -10.34 -5.24 -32.68
C HIS A 45 -9.11 -5.22 -33.60
N LYS A 46 -9.28 -4.75 -34.86
CA LYS A 46 -8.18 -4.62 -35.83
C LYS A 46 -7.06 -3.69 -35.39
N GLU A 47 -7.33 -2.80 -34.44
CA GLU A 47 -6.34 -1.97 -33.77
C GLU A 47 -5.32 -2.77 -32.94
N TRP A 48 -5.60 -4.06 -32.67
CA TRP A 48 -4.64 -4.96 -32.05
C TRP A 48 -3.57 -5.37 -33.07
N THR A 49 -2.34 -4.93 -32.85
CA THR A 49 -1.20 -5.20 -33.73
C THR A 49 -0.04 -5.85 -32.99
N ASP A 50 0.81 -6.57 -33.70
CA ASP A 50 2.01 -7.17 -33.11
C ASP A 50 3.00 -6.08 -32.64
N ASP A 51 3.06 -4.93 -33.32
CA ASP A 51 3.92 -3.79 -32.95
C ASP A 51 3.59 -3.20 -31.58
N ASN A 52 2.33 -3.20 -31.21
CA ASN A 52 1.90 -2.74 -29.88
C ASN A 52 2.26 -3.72 -28.76
N GLY A 53 2.54 -4.98 -29.06
CA GLY A 53 2.96 -6.00 -28.12
C GLY A 53 2.03 -6.11 -26.90
N CYS A 54 2.61 -6.05 -25.70
CA CYS A 54 1.87 -6.12 -24.45
C CYS A 54 1.00 -4.87 -24.18
N ASN A 55 1.18 -3.76 -24.92
CA ASN A 55 0.41 -2.53 -24.75
C ASN A 55 -0.96 -2.57 -25.44
N ASN A 56 -1.20 -3.54 -26.32
CA ASN A 56 -2.50 -3.68 -27.00
C ASN A 56 -3.68 -3.62 -26.02
N ALA A 57 -3.60 -4.32 -24.88
CA ALA A 57 -4.67 -4.34 -23.89
C ALA A 57 -4.95 -2.96 -23.25
N LEU A 58 -4.00 -2.04 -23.30
CA LEU A 58 -4.17 -0.67 -22.80
C LEU A 58 -4.90 0.24 -23.82
N HIS A 59 -4.83 -0.09 -25.11
CA HIS A 59 -5.40 0.74 -26.20
C HIS A 59 -6.88 0.48 -26.44
N ILE A 60 -7.39 -0.71 -26.10
CA ILE A 60 -8.78 -1.09 -26.38
C ILE A 60 -9.67 -0.90 -25.15
N ASN A 61 -10.96 -0.66 -25.37
CA ASN A 61 -11.92 -0.45 -24.29
C ASN A 61 -12.59 -1.75 -23.78
N GLY A 62 -12.18 -2.89 -24.29
CA GLY A 62 -12.65 -4.23 -23.91
C GLY A 62 -11.92 -5.28 -24.72
N LEU A 63 -11.77 -6.48 -24.16
CA LEU A 63 -10.95 -7.52 -24.79
C LEU A 63 -11.69 -8.38 -25.81
N GLY A 64 -12.95 -8.05 -26.13
CA GLY A 64 -13.74 -8.87 -27.06
C GLY A 64 -14.24 -10.18 -26.47
N ALA A 65 -14.74 -11.06 -27.34
CA ALA A 65 -15.26 -12.39 -27.00
C ALA A 65 -15.00 -13.38 -28.15
N PRO A 66 -14.91 -14.72 -27.90
CA PRO A 66 -14.73 -15.31 -26.60
C PRO A 66 -13.33 -15.05 -26.02
N ARG A 67 -13.20 -15.20 -24.72
CA ARG A 67 -11.92 -15.10 -24.01
C ARG A 67 -11.55 -16.48 -23.44
N ALA A 68 -10.34 -16.93 -23.69
CA ALA A 68 -9.83 -18.18 -23.17
C ALA A 68 -8.51 -17.94 -22.40
N PHE A 69 -8.35 -18.60 -21.27
CA PHE A 69 -7.23 -18.41 -20.36
C PHE A 69 -6.50 -19.73 -20.13
N PHE A 70 -5.18 -19.69 -20.07
CA PHE A 70 -4.40 -20.81 -19.57
C PHE A 70 -4.68 -20.98 -18.07
N THR A 71 -5.40 -22.02 -17.71
CA THR A 71 -6.00 -22.24 -16.39
C THR A 71 -5.03 -22.09 -15.21
N PRO A 72 -3.79 -22.65 -15.26
CA PRO A 72 -2.85 -22.47 -14.15
C PRO A 72 -2.54 -21.01 -13.83
N LEU A 73 -2.34 -20.18 -14.86
CA LEU A 73 -2.08 -18.74 -14.70
C LEU A 73 -3.34 -17.99 -14.26
N ALA A 74 -4.50 -18.33 -14.78
CA ALA A 74 -5.76 -17.73 -14.35
C ALA A 74 -6.04 -17.99 -12.86
N ARG A 75 -5.71 -19.18 -12.37
CA ARG A 75 -5.80 -19.52 -10.93
C ARG A 75 -4.78 -18.77 -10.07
N GLN A 76 -3.62 -18.47 -10.61
CA GLN A 76 -2.57 -17.70 -9.93
C GLN A 76 -2.91 -16.20 -9.86
N ILE A 77 -3.32 -15.61 -10.99
CA ILE A 77 -3.62 -14.18 -11.11
C ILE A 77 -4.93 -13.84 -10.40
N LYS A 78 -5.96 -14.68 -10.58
CA LYS A 78 -7.33 -14.55 -10.04
C LYS A 78 -8.10 -13.36 -10.63
N PHE A 79 -9.41 -13.52 -10.74
CA PHE A 79 -10.31 -12.43 -11.07
C PHE A 79 -10.49 -11.50 -9.86
N PRO A 80 -10.54 -10.18 -10.06
CA PRO A 80 -10.90 -9.27 -8.99
C PRO A 80 -12.36 -9.47 -8.57
N ASN A 81 -12.66 -9.23 -7.31
CA ASN A 81 -14.03 -9.31 -6.80
C ASN A 81 -14.79 -8.01 -7.13
N THR A 82 -15.23 -7.91 -8.37
CA THR A 82 -16.02 -6.79 -8.90
C THR A 82 -17.08 -7.32 -9.85
N SER A 83 -18.20 -6.62 -9.96
CA SER A 83 -19.32 -6.97 -10.87
C SER A 83 -19.19 -6.33 -12.26
N TYR A 84 -18.12 -5.57 -12.53
CA TYR A 84 -17.88 -4.94 -13.82
C TYR A 84 -16.37 -4.80 -14.08
N GLY A 85 -15.95 -5.09 -15.32
CA GLY A 85 -14.56 -4.93 -15.76
C GLY A 85 -13.59 -5.97 -15.19
N GLU A 86 -14.08 -7.04 -14.55
CA GLU A 86 -13.29 -8.15 -14.02
C GLU A 86 -12.47 -8.86 -15.11
N ASP A 87 -13.05 -9.00 -16.27
CA ASP A 87 -12.42 -9.58 -17.45
C ASP A 87 -11.35 -8.66 -18.04
N TYR A 88 -11.61 -7.35 -18.06
CA TYR A 88 -10.66 -6.36 -18.52
C TYR A 88 -9.44 -6.26 -17.59
N ALA A 89 -9.68 -6.23 -16.26
CA ALA A 89 -8.62 -6.26 -15.26
C ALA A 89 -7.75 -7.51 -15.37
N MET A 90 -8.39 -8.68 -15.60
CA MET A 90 -7.70 -9.95 -15.82
C MET A 90 -6.81 -9.90 -17.06
N GLY A 91 -7.32 -9.37 -18.16
CA GLY A 91 -6.57 -9.23 -19.41
C GLY A 91 -5.38 -8.26 -19.28
N LEU A 92 -5.54 -7.15 -18.59
CA LEU A 92 -4.43 -6.24 -18.28
C LEU A 92 -3.34 -6.95 -17.49
N ALA A 93 -3.70 -7.70 -16.44
CA ALA A 93 -2.76 -8.47 -15.63
C ALA A 93 -2.03 -9.56 -16.46
N PHE A 94 -2.74 -10.27 -17.34
CA PHE A 94 -2.11 -11.21 -18.27
C PHE A 94 -1.13 -10.50 -19.21
N SER A 95 -1.55 -9.39 -19.82
CA SER A 95 -0.74 -8.66 -20.81
C SER A 95 0.56 -8.09 -20.25
N ARG A 96 0.67 -7.93 -18.93
CA ARG A 96 1.89 -7.44 -18.26
C ARG A 96 3.10 -8.35 -18.47
N ARG A 97 2.89 -9.66 -18.47
CA ARG A 97 3.97 -10.67 -18.49
C ARG A 97 3.83 -11.73 -19.56
N TYR A 98 2.64 -11.88 -20.12
CA TYR A 98 2.32 -12.98 -21.02
C TYR A 98 1.77 -12.46 -22.31
N ARG A 99 2.00 -13.21 -23.37
CA ARG A 99 1.42 -12.94 -24.68
C ARG A 99 -0.07 -13.26 -24.64
N ILE A 100 -0.88 -12.30 -25.14
CA ILE A 100 -2.29 -12.49 -25.46
C ILE A 100 -2.37 -12.66 -26.98
N GLY A 101 -2.87 -13.82 -27.41
CA GLY A 101 -3.06 -14.11 -28.83
C GLY A 101 -4.45 -13.72 -29.33
N ARG A 102 -4.58 -13.60 -30.64
CA ARG A 102 -5.81 -13.17 -31.32
C ARG A 102 -6.26 -14.19 -32.37
N ILE A 103 -7.59 -14.31 -32.51
CA ILE A 103 -8.27 -14.94 -33.63
C ILE A 103 -9.22 -13.92 -34.23
N TYR A 104 -8.96 -13.52 -35.47
CA TYR A 104 -9.77 -12.51 -36.18
C TYR A 104 -11.01 -13.07 -36.84
N ASP A 105 -11.08 -14.41 -37.04
CA ASP A 105 -12.28 -15.07 -37.52
C ASP A 105 -13.40 -14.90 -36.48
N GLU A 106 -14.64 -14.82 -36.97
CA GLU A 106 -15.83 -14.82 -36.13
C GLU A 106 -15.94 -16.14 -35.37
N LEU A 107 -15.81 -16.08 -34.06
CA LEU A 107 -15.90 -17.25 -33.18
C LEU A 107 -17.18 -17.29 -32.34
N TYR A 108 -17.90 -16.18 -32.29
CA TYR A 108 -18.96 -16.01 -31.31
C TYR A 108 -20.05 -15.09 -31.81
N LEU A 109 -21.32 -15.49 -31.60
CA LEU A 109 -22.51 -14.72 -31.92
C LEU A 109 -23.08 -14.14 -30.62
N CYS A 110 -22.93 -12.84 -30.44
CA CYS A 110 -23.43 -12.11 -29.29
C CYS A 110 -24.87 -11.64 -29.56
N ARG A 111 -25.83 -12.38 -29.01
CA ARG A 111 -27.25 -12.06 -29.21
C ARG A 111 -27.69 -10.95 -28.26
N ARG A 112 -28.32 -9.93 -28.84
CA ARG A 112 -28.81 -8.75 -28.13
C ARG A 112 -30.34 -8.71 -28.09
N TRP A 113 -30.87 -8.29 -26.94
CA TRP A 113 -32.28 -7.99 -26.72
C TRP A 113 -32.43 -6.89 -25.65
N GLU A 114 -33.62 -6.34 -25.46
CA GLU A 114 -33.89 -5.22 -24.54
C GLU A 114 -33.56 -5.53 -23.06
N GLY A 115 -33.54 -6.78 -22.67
CA GLY A 115 -33.19 -7.22 -21.30
C GLY A 115 -31.69 -7.46 -21.05
N ASN A 116 -30.79 -7.14 -22.01
CA ASN A 116 -29.35 -7.25 -21.74
C ASN A 116 -28.91 -6.25 -20.69
N SER A 117 -28.03 -6.67 -19.80
CA SER A 117 -27.51 -5.86 -18.67
C SER A 117 -26.85 -4.54 -19.08
N ASP A 118 -26.41 -4.44 -20.34
CA ASP A 118 -25.76 -3.26 -20.90
C ASP A 118 -26.60 -2.54 -21.99
N ALA A 119 -27.84 -2.99 -22.25
CA ALA A 119 -28.69 -2.45 -23.32
C ALA A 119 -29.30 -1.07 -22.99
N ALA A 120 -29.42 -0.71 -21.72
CA ALA A 120 -30.10 0.51 -21.27
C ALA A 120 -29.37 1.17 -20.11
N LEU A 121 -28.03 1.30 -20.23
CA LEU A 121 -27.25 2.02 -19.21
C LEU A 121 -27.46 3.52 -19.35
N SER A 122 -27.66 4.21 -18.22
CA SER A 122 -27.66 5.68 -18.18
C SER A 122 -26.27 6.24 -18.53
N ILE A 123 -26.22 7.47 -19.00
CA ILE A 123 -24.95 8.17 -19.32
C ILE A 123 -24.03 8.19 -18.11
N GLU A 124 -24.58 8.42 -16.90
CA GLU A 124 -23.83 8.43 -15.66
C GLU A 124 -23.19 7.06 -15.40
N LYS A 125 -23.92 5.96 -15.65
CA LYS A 125 -23.39 4.61 -15.47
C LYS A 125 -22.32 4.29 -16.51
N ILE A 126 -22.51 4.70 -17.75
CA ILE A 126 -21.50 4.55 -18.82
C ILE A 126 -20.22 5.30 -18.44
N ASN A 127 -20.35 6.54 -17.98
CA ASN A 127 -19.21 7.35 -17.55
C ASN A 127 -18.50 6.74 -16.35
N ALA A 128 -19.23 6.27 -15.33
CA ALA A 128 -18.65 5.58 -14.18
C ALA A 128 -17.87 4.31 -14.60
N ASN A 129 -18.41 3.54 -15.53
CA ASN A 129 -17.76 2.36 -16.08
C ASN A 129 -16.47 2.70 -16.85
N ASN A 130 -16.47 3.79 -17.63
CA ASN A 130 -15.29 4.24 -18.36
C ASN A 130 -14.21 4.77 -17.40
N ILE A 131 -14.59 5.58 -16.40
CA ILE A 131 -13.66 6.05 -15.36
C ILE A 131 -13.03 4.87 -14.62
N TYR A 132 -13.80 3.83 -14.28
CA TYR A 132 -13.27 2.64 -13.65
C TYR A 132 -12.22 1.93 -14.53
N LYS A 133 -12.48 1.76 -15.83
CA LYS A 133 -11.51 1.19 -16.78
C LYS A 133 -10.24 2.05 -16.90
N ASP A 134 -10.37 3.37 -16.89
CA ASP A 134 -9.23 4.28 -16.93
C ASP A 134 -8.38 4.20 -15.66
N GLN A 135 -9.01 4.00 -14.52
CA GLN A 135 -8.30 3.70 -13.26
C GLN A 135 -7.53 2.38 -13.35
N LEU A 136 -8.12 1.32 -13.90
CA LEU A 136 -7.43 0.04 -14.13
C LEU A 136 -6.23 0.20 -15.06
N ARG A 137 -6.35 0.97 -16.16
CA ARG A 137 -5.24 1.28 -17.08
C ARG A 137 -4.11 2.04 -16.36
N SER A 138 -4.48 3.05 -15.58
CA SER A 138 -3.51 3.87 -14.82
C SER A 138 -2.73 3.04 -13.82
N LEU A 139 -3.40 2.14 -13.09
CA LEU A 139 -2.76 1.19 -12.18
C LEU A 139 -1.83 0.24 -12.93
N GLU A 140 -2.26 -0.27 -14.10
CA GLU A 140 -1.44 -1.17 -14.92
C GLU A 140 -0.19 -0.48 -15.47
N ILE A 141 -0.32 0.76 -15.95
CA ILE A 141 0.81 1.57 -16.44
C ILE A 141 1.81 1.80 -15.32
N SER A 142 1.34 2.19 -14.13
CA SER A 142 2.19 2.37 -12.95
C SER A 142 2.93 1.08 -12.59
N ALA A 143 2.23 -0.06 -12.58
CA ALA A 143 2.84 -1.36 -12.33
C ALA A 143 3.92 -1.73 -13.37
N ARG A 144 3.69 -1.46 -14.66
CA ARG A 144 4.69 -1.69 -15.71
C ARG A 144 5.91 -0.78 -15.58
N GLN A 145 5.70 0.49 -15.26
CA GLN A 145 6.80 1.42 -15.01
C GLN A 145 7.67 0.95 -13.83
N GLN A 146 7.07 0.45 -12.77
CA GLN A 146 7.79 -0.10 -11.64
C GLN A 146 8.57 -1.38 -11.99
N LEU A 147 8.00 -2.25 -12.84
CA LEU A 147 8.70 -3.42 -13.37
C LEU A 147 9.92 -3.04 -14.20
N VAL A 148 9.78 -2.09 -15.13
CA VAL A 148 10.88 -1.60 -15.98
C VAL A 148 11.97 -0.92 -15.15
N ALA A 149 11.57 -0.20 -14.09
CA ALA A 149 12.50 0.44 -13.18
C ALA A 149 13.18 -0.53 -12.19
N GLY A 150 12.89 -1.85 -12.27
CA GLY A 150 13.39 -2.84 -11.31
C GLY A 150 12.81 -2.70 -9.89
N LYS A 151 11.79 -1.86 -9.73
CA LYS A 151 11.17 -1.59 -8.42
C LYS A 151 10.14 -2.64 -8.02
N LEU A 152 9.62 -3.41 -8.96
CA LEU A 152 8.77 -4.57 -8.74
C LEU A 152 9.60 -5.82 -9.04
N ASP A 153 10.18 -6.43 -8.02
CA ASP A 153 10.73 -7.76 -8.14
C ASP A 153 9.56 -8.76 -8.24
N THR A 154 9.43 -9.32 -9.43
CA THR A 154 8.36 -10.27 -9.75
C THR A 154 8.69 -11.70 -9.34
N THR A 155 9.94 -11.95 -8.97
CA THR A 155 10.43 -13.23 -8.44
C THR A 155 10.40 -13.25 -6.92
N ALA A 156 10.41 -12.07 -6.27
CA ALA A 156 10.20 -11.99 -4.83
C ALA A 156 8.84 -12.59 -4.50
N ASP A 157 8.91 -13.71 -3.82
CA ASP A 157 7.77 -14.36 -3.20
C ASP A 157 7.12 -13.35 -2.25
N ASN A 158 6.09 -12.63 -2.71
CA ASN A 158 5.49 -11.55 -1.91
C ASN A 158 4.70 -12.14 -0.74
N ARG A 159 5.46 -12.76 0.20
CA ARG A 159 4.96 -13.47 1.39
C ARG A 159 4.13 -12.55 2.26
N LEU A 160 4.50 -11.24 2.31
CA LEU A 160 3.74 -10.25 3.07
C LEU A 160 2.39 -9.99 2.44
N GLN A 161 2.33 -9.78 1.11
CA GLN A 161 1.08 -9.54 0.39
C GLN A 161 0.13 -10.75 0.48
N ARG A 162 0.66 -11.98 0.38
CA ARG A 162 -0.15 -13.20 0.55
C ARG A 162 -0.70 -13.34 1.96
N PHE A 163 0.13 -13.09 2.97
CA PHE A 163 -0.31 -13.07 4.37
C PHE A 163 -1.38 -12.02 4.60
N PHE A 164 -1.16 -10.81 4.08
CA PHE A 164 -2.08 -9.68 4.17
C PHE A 164 -3.44 -10.00 3.52
N ASN A 165 -3.44 -10.45 2.27
CA ASN A 165 -4.67 -10.79 1.55
C ASN A 165 -5.44 -11.90 2.25
N ARG A 166 -4.74 -12.95 2.70
CA ARG A 166 -5.36 -14.05 3.45
C ARG A 166 -6.02 -13.57 4.73
N GLN A 167 -5.40 -12.64 5.43
CA GLN A 167 -5.97 -12.08 6.65
C GLN A 167 -7.24 -11.29 6.37
N LEU A 168 -7.30 -10.51 5.30
CA LEU A 168 -8.51 -9.75 4.91
C LEU A 168 -9.66 -10.67 4.48
N GLU A 169 -9.36 -11.83 3.89
CA GLU A 169 -10.37 -12.84 3.52
C GLU A 169 -11.10 -13.42 4.74
N ILE A 170 -10.42 -13.58 5.86
CA ILE A 170 -10.94 -14.30 7.03
C ILE A 170 -11.37 -13.39 8.18
N TRP A 171 -11.02 -12.10 8.15
CA TRP A 171 -11.32 -11.16 9.22
C TRP A 171 -11.99 -9.89 8.67
N GLU A 172 -13.30 -9.81 8.83
CA GLU A 172 -14.16 -8.80 8.23
C GLU A 172 -13.84 -7.37 8.68
N VAL A 173 -13.58 -7.16 9.98
CA VAL A 173 -13.36 -5.82 10.54
C VAL A 173 -12.19 -5.10 9.86
N PRO A 174 -10.97 -5.64 9.79
CA PRO A 174 -9.91 -4.99 9.04
C PRO A 174 -10.22 -4.89 7.54
N ASN A 175 -10.87 -5.89 6.93
CA ASN A 175 -11.25 -5.81 5.52
C ASN A 175 -12.08 -4.54 5.24
N LEU A 176 -13.10 -4.27 6.03
CA LEU A 176 -13.91 -3.05 5.92
C LEU A 176 -13.09 -1.78 6.15
N ASN A 177 -12.21 -1.78 7.15
CA ASN A 177 -11.37 -0.63 7.44
C ASN A 177 -10.35 -0.33 6.32
N TYR A 178 -9.80 -1.35 5.67
CA TYR A 178 -8.92 -1.18 4.49
C TYR A 178 -9.70 -0.70 3.26
N GLN A 179 -10.94 -1.14 3.08
CA GLN A 179 -11.83 -0.60 2.04
C GLN A 179 -12.14 0.88 2.29
N GLN A 180 -12.45 1.26 3.52
CA GLN A 180 -12.66 2.66 3.90
C GLN A 180 -11.39 3.51 3.68
N LEU A 181 -10.22 2.96 4.00
CA LEU A 181 -8.95 3.65 3.79
C LEU A 181 -8.72 4.03 2.32
N SER A 182 -9.18 3.21 1.37
CA SER A 182 -9.04 3.52 -0.06
C SER A 182 -9.85 4.76 -0.52
N HIS A 183 -10.77 5.24 0.30
CA HIS A 183 -11.62 6.40 0.04
C HIS A 183 -11.35 7.59 0.97
N VAL A 184 -10.29 7.54 1.77
CA VAL A 184 -9.94 8.68 2.64
C VAL A 184 -9.55 9.89 1.80
N LYS A 185 -9.94 11.06 2.30
CA LYS A 185 -9.55 12.33 1.68
C LYS A 185 -8.16 12.73 2.15
N THR A 186 -7.36 13.25 1.23
CA THR A 186 -6.06 13.84 1.54
C THR A 186 -5.98 15.28 1.07
N LYS A 187 -5.13 16.08 1.70
CA LYS A 187 -4.88 17.48 1.39
C LYS A 187 -3.40 17.77 1.54
N GLN A 188 -2.77 18.30 0.49
CA GLN A 188 -1.36 18.68 0.52
C GLN A 188 -1.19 20.04 1.20
N LEU A 189 -0.27 20.14 2.14
CA LEU A 189 0.06 21.32 2.94
C LEU A 189 1.60 21.49 2.97
N GLY A 190 2.18 22.06 1.92
CA GLY A 190 3.63 22.09 1.78
C GLY A 190 4.24 20.70 1.71
N ASP A 191 5.14 20.38 2.64
CA ASP A 191 5.76 19.04 2.76
C ASP A 191 4.95 18.06 3.64
N ILE A 192 3.73 18.45 4.04
CA ILE A 192 2.82 17.62 4.83
C ILE A 192 1.64 17.22 3.97
N GLU A 193 1.22 15.95 4.08
CA GLU A 193 -0.02 15.43 3.53
C GLU A 193 -0.97 15.14 4.69
N ALA A 194 -2.04 15.92 4.84
CA ALA A 194 -3.08 15.64 5.82
C ALA A 194 -4.04 14.56 5.29
N GLN A 195 -4.33 13.55 6.11
CA GLN A 195 -5.27 12.47 5.79
C GLN A 195 -6.45 12.50 6.76
N PHE A 196 -7.67 12.62 6.23
CA PHE A 196 -8.90 12.45 7.03
C PHE A 196 -9.17 10.97 7.23
N ASN A 197 -8.95 10.47 8.45
CA ASN A 197 -9.13 9.04 8.77
C ASN A 197 -9.93 8.86 10.07
N PRO A 198 -11.27 8.83 10.00
CA PRO A 198 -12.13 8.73 11.18
C PRO A 198 -11.95 7.43 11.97
N ALA A 199 -11.50 6.35 11.32
CA ALA A 199 -11.22 5.08 12.01
C ALA A 199 -10.09 5.21 13.06
N ARG A 200 -9.30 6.28 13.02
CA ARG A 200 -8.21 6.55 13.96
C ARG A 200 -8.63 7.30 15.22
N ILE A 201 -9.90 7.68 15.36
CA ILE A 201 -10.39 8.48 16.51
C ILE A 201 -10.05 7.82 17.85
N VAL A 202 -10.22 6.51 17.97
CA VAL A 202 -9.96 5.74 19.20
C VAL A 202 -8.46 5.73 19.52
N SER A 203 -7.61 5.51 18.53
CA SER A 203 -6.15 5.44 18.76
C SER A 203 -5.53 6.83 19.00
N THR A 204 -6.04 7.87 18.34
CA THR A 204 -5.59 9.26 18.56
C THR A 204 -5.99 9.73 19.96
N GLY A 205 -7.18 9.35 20.43
CA GLY A 205 -7.69 9.66 21.78
C GLY A 205 -7.25 8.69 22.87
N ALA A 206 -6.40 7.70 22.57
CA ALA A 206 -6.05 6.65 23.53
C ALA A 206 -5.47 7.22 24.84
N ASN A 207 -5.99 6.76 25.96
CA ASN A 207 -5.42 7.06 27.27
C ASN A 207 -4.25 6.09 27.52
N ILE A 208 -3.04 6.67 27.67
CA ILE A 208 -1.80 5.92 27.95
C ILE A 208 -1.28 6.14 29.38
N ASP A 209 -2.13 6.62 30.29
CA ASP A 209 -1.75 6.75 31.69
C ASP A 209 -1.43 5.35 32.28
N LYS A 210 -0.47 5.29 33.17
CA LYS A 210 -0.01 4.03 33.78
C LYS A 210 -1.16 3.22 34.39
N LYS A 211 -2.13 3.88 35.00
CA LYS A 211 -3.31 3.23 35.59
C LYS A 211 -4.21 2.62 34.50
N ALA A 212 -4.54 3.39 33.48
CA ALA A 212 -5.36 2.93 32.35
C ALA A 212 -4.72 1.75 31.60
N ILE A 213 -3.38 1.77 31.44
CA ILE A 213 -2.64 0.67 30.83
C ILE A 213 -2.67 -0.59 31.71
N ALA A 214 -2.49 -0.46 33.01
CA ALA A 214 -2.48 -1.60 33.94
C ALA A 214 -3.85 -2.29 34.06
N GLU A 215 -4.95 -1.55 33.87
CA GLU A 215 -6.32 -2.04 33.99
C GLU A 215 -6.85 -2.72 32.71
N ARG A 216 -6.22 -2.48 31.54
CA ARG A 216 -6.68 -3.05 30.27
C ARG A 216 -5.92 -4.33 29.89
N PRO A 217 -6.61 -5.33 29.30
CA PRO A 217 -5.90 -6.43 28.64
C PRO A 217 -5.03 -5.91 27.49
N CYS A 218 -3.77 -6.36 27.42
CA CYS A 218 -2.90 -5.98 26.30
C CYS A 218 -3.37 -6.64 25.01
N PHE A 219 -3.81 -5.83 24.05
CA PHE A 219 -4.35 -6.31 22.76
C PHE A 219 -3.28 -6.88 21.81
N LEU A 220 -1.99 -6.72 22.13
CA LEU A 220 -0.90 -7.34 21.38
C LEU A 220 -0.52 -8.74 21.91
N CYS A 221 -0.94 -9.08 23.13
CA CYS A 221 -0.73 -10.42 23.67
C CYS A 221 -1.65 -11.44 23.00
N ASN A 222 -1.11 -12.58 22.60
CA ASN A 222 -1.84 -13.63 21.88
C ASN A 222 -3.14 -14.06 22.57
N ALA A 223 -3.15 -14.09 23.90
CA ALA A 223 -4.33 -14.48 24.68
C ALA A 223 -5.52 -13.51 24.57
N ASN A 224 -5.27 -12.26 24.14
CA ASN A 224 -6.29 -11.20 24.08
C ASN A 224 -6.62 -10.76 22.65
N ARG A 225 -6.00 -11.38 21.64
CA ARG A 225 -6.25 -11.07 20.23
C ARG A 225 -7.55 -11.71 19.76
N ASP A 226 -8.15 -11.14 18.72
CA ASP A 226 -9.23 -11.78 17.99
C ASP A 226 -8.75 -13.13 17.44
N ASN A 227 -9.54 -14.19 17.58
CA ASN A 227 -9.18 -15.54 17.13
C ASN A 227 -9.01 -15.67 15.61
N ARG A 228 -9.53 -14.69 14.84
CA ARG A 228 -9.36 -14.58 13.39
C ARG A 228 -8.05 -13.87 13.01
N GLN A 229 -7.36 -13.21 13.94
CA GLN A 229 -6.11 -12.53 13.66
C GLN A 229 -4.98 -13.55 13.50
N MET A 230 -4.55 -13.76 12.26
CA MET A 230 -3.39 -14.59 11.98
C MET A 230 -2.11 -13.94 12.49
N SER A 231 -1.16 -14.77 12.91
CA SER A 231 0.20 -14.34 13.21
C SER A 231 1.23 -15.19 12.48
N LYS A 232 2.39 -14.60 12.20
CA LYS A 232 3.55 -15.28 11.64
C LYS A 232 4.80 -14.81 12.36
N ILE A 233 5.62 -15.75 12.82
CA ILE A 233 6.93 -15.41 13.40
C ILE A 233 7.90 -15.11 12.27
N LEU A 234 8.55 -13.95 12.35
CA LEU A 234 9.58 -13.49 11.42
C LEU A 234 10.97 -13.96 11.92
N GLU A 235 11.96 -13.98 11.03
CA GLU A 235 13.33 -14.39 11.34
C GLU A 235 13.97 -13.52 12.44
N CYS A 236 13.66 -12.22 12.44
CA CYS A 236 14.09 -11.30 13.51
C CYS A 236 13.42 -11.57 14.89
N GLY A 237 12.53 -12.57 15.00
CA GLY A 237 11.87 -12.97 16.23
C GLY A 237 10.66 -12.13 16.63
N LEU A 238 10.21 -11.20 15.80
CA LEU A 238 8.93 -10.49 15.97
C LEU A 238 7.77 -11.31 15.38
N GLU A 239 6.55 -11.02 15.83
CA GLU A 239 5.34 -11.54 15.20
C GLU A 239 4.82 -10.53 14.17
N LEU A 240 4.47 -11.02 12.99
CA LEU A 240 3.76 -10.26 11.97
C LEU A 240 2.27 -10.34 12.22
N LEU A 241 1.64 -9.20 12.46
CA LEU A 241 0.19 -9.04 12.58
C LEU A 241 -0.28 -7.98 11.60
N ILE A 242 -1.48 -8.13 11.03
CA ILE A 242 -2.12 -7.02 10.33
C ILE A 242 -2.58 -5.97 11.34
N ASN A 243 -2.43 -4.69 11.01
CA ASN A 243 -3.04 -3.63 11.81
C ASN A 243 -4.52 -3.48 11.42
N PRO A 244 -5.48 -3.71 12.33
CA PRO A 244 -6.91 -3.66 11.99
C PRO A 244 -7.43 -2.23 11.76
N PHE A 245 -6.68 -1.20 12.16
CA PHE A 245 -7.02 0.22 11.96
C PHE A 245 -5.96 0.90 11.10
N PRO A 246 -5.99 0.70 9.77
CA PRO A 246 -4.87 1.07 8.91
C PRO A 246 -4.73 2.58 8.70
N ILE A 247 -3.48 2.98 8.37
CA ILE A 247 -3.12 4.28 7.83
C ILE A 247 -2.53 4.09 6.42
N LEU A 248 -1.95 2.92 6.17
CA LEU A 248 -1.25 2.56 4.95
C LEU A 248 -1.98 1.42 4.22
N PRO A 249 -1.89 1.31 2.89
CA PRO A 249 -2.52 0.23 2.11
C PRO A 249 -2.19 -1.19 2.58
N MET A 250 -0.93 -1.42 2.98
CA MET A 250 -0.55 -2.54 3.86
C MET A 250 -0.01 -1.94 5.15
N HIS A 251 -0.56 -2.34 6.27
CA HIS A 251 -0.15 -1.84 7.59
C HIS A 251 -0.05 -3.01 8.56
N PHE A 252 1.14 -3.22 9.09
CA PHE A 252 1.46 -4.29 10.00
C PHE A 252 1.84 -3.76 11.37
N THR A 253 1.54 -4.56 12.39
CA THR A 253 2.08 -4.40 13.75
C THR A 253 3.00 -5.58 14.01
N LEU A 254 4.19 -5.30 14.55
CA LEU A 254 5.28 -6.25 14.70
C LEU A 254 5.68 -6.37 16.19
N PRO A 255 4.85 -6.98 17.07
CA PRO A 255 5.15 -7.08 18.48
C PRO A 255 6.21 -8.13 18.78
N THR A 256 6.84 -7.97 19.92
CA THR A 256 7.64 -9.04 20.54
C THR A 256 6.72 -10.17 21.01
N ARG A 257 7.20 -11.40 20.97
CA ARG A 257 6.42 -12.58 21.42
C ARG A 257 6.11 -12.56 22.92
N ARG A 258 6.99 -11.95 23.71
CA ARG A 258 6.79 -11.79 25.16
C ARG A 258 6.31 -10.37 25.44
N HIS A 259 5.37 -10.27 26.36
CA HIS A 259 4.95 -8.98 26.87
C HIS A 259 6.12 -8.32 27.62
N GLN A 260 6.57 -7.19 27.11
CA GLN A 260 7.65 -6.38 27.67
C GLN A 260 7.47 -4.92 27.25
N PRO A 261 7.88 -3.96 28.06
CA PRO A 261 7.68 -2.54 27.76
C PRO A 261 8.33 -2.13 26.43
N GLN A 262 7.75 -1.12 25.78
CA GLN A 262 8.29 -0.50 24.58
C GLN A 262 9.72 -0.01 24.82
N SER A 263 10.65 -0.42 23.97
CA SER A 263 12.05 -0.09 24.08
C SER A 263 12.74 -0.07 22.72
N VAL A 264 13.30 1.08 22.35
CA VAL A 264 14.06 1.24 21.12
C VAL A 264 15.32 0.37 21.12
N ALA A 265 15.98 0.21 22.24
CA ALA A 265 17.18 -0.62 22.35
C ALA A 265 16.92 -2.09 21.98
N THR A 266 15.73 -2.60 22.33
CA THR A 266 15.32 -3.98 21.99
C THR A 266 14.93 -4.12 20.52
N LEU A 267 14.33 -3.08 19.94
CA LEU A 267 13.66 -3.15 18.66
C LEU A 267 14.52 -2.63 17.49
N PHE A 268 15.38 -1.64 17.72
CA PHE A 268 16.18 -1.03 16.66
C PHE A 268 17.04 -2.04 15.89
N PRO A 269 17.75 -2.97 16.53
CA PRO A 269 18.56 -3.97 15.81
C PRO A 269 17.76 -4.86 14.83
N LYS A 270 16.43 -4.88 14.97
CA LYS A 270 15.53 -5.69 14.13
C LYS A 270 15.10 -4.95 12.86
N ILE A 271 15.24 -3.63 12.83
CA ILE A 271 14.82 -2.80 11.70
C ILE A 271 15.60 -3.18 10.44
N TYR A 272 16.93 -3.30 10.55
CA TYR A 272 17.78 -3.67 9.43
C TYR A 272 17.37 -5.00 8.81
N SER A 273 17.24 -6.05 9.63
CA SER A 273 16.83 -7.37 9.17
C SER A 273 15.46 -7.35 8.49
N LEU A 274 14.50 -6.59 9.03
CA LEU A 274 13.18 -6.47 8.43
C LEU A 274 13.21 -5.81 7.04
N LEU A 275 14.04 -4.78 6.85
CA LEU A 275 14.18 -4.08 5.58
C LEU A 275 15.01 -4.88 4.57
N ASP A 276 15.90 -5.75 5.03
CA ASP A 276 16.68 -6.65 4.18
C ASP A 276 15.81 -7.82 3.69
N ASP A 277 14.97 -8.37 4.58
CA ASP A 277 14.01 -9.42 4.24
C ASP A 277 12.84 -8.94 3.37
N TYR A 278 12.45 -7.65 3.51
CA TYR A 278 11.25 -7.07 2.89
C TYR A 278 11.53 -5.64 2.39
N ALA A 279 12.15 -5.52 1.21
CA ALA A 279 12.57 -4.22 0.66
C ALA A 279 11.42 -3.27 0.29
N ASP A 280 10.21 -3.78 0.09
CA ASP A 280 9.03 -3.01 -0.34
C ASP A 280 8.26 -2.36 0.82
N ILE A 281 8.71 -2.56 2.06
CA ILE A 281 8.10 -1.94 3.22
C ILE A 281 8.99 -0.84 3.80
N MET A 282 8.36 0.03 4.55
CA MET A 282 9.02 0.84 5.57
C MET A 282 8.71 0.27 6.95
N VAL A 283 9.60 0.49 7.89
CA VAL A 283 9.44 0.13 9.30
C VAL A 283 9.48 1.40 10.12
N PHE A 284 8.62 1.49 11.14
CA PHE A 284 8.59 2.66 12.00
C PHE A 284 8.39 2.30 13.47
N TYR A 285 8.89 3.18 14.32
CA TYR A 285 8.87 3.07 15.76
C TYR A 285 8.25 4.30 16.40
N ASN A 286 7.31 4.06 17.31
CA ASN A 286 6.78 5.06 18.20
C ASN A 286 7.32 4.82 19.62
N GLY A 287 8.04 5.77 20.17
CA GLY A 287 8.49 5.71 21.56
C GLY A 287 7.33 5.68 22.56
N PRO A 288 7.54 5.21 23.79
CA PRO A 288 6.46 5.02 24.79
C PRO A 288 5.62 6.28 25.03
N ARG A 289 6.25 7.46 24.94
CA ARG A 289 5.62 8.77 25.07
C ARG A 289 5.62 9.56 23.76
N CYS A 290 5.62 8.88 22.60
CA CYS A 290 5.71 9.46 21.28
C CYS A 290 4.73 8.79 20.30
N GLY A 291 3.48 8.57 20.74
CA GLY A 291 2.43 8.01 19.89
C GLY A 291 2.30 6.49 19.92
N ALA A 292 3.02 5.75 20.78
CA ALA A 292 2.78 4.32 20.96
C ALA A 292 1.43 4.10 21.65
N SER A 293 0.52 3.34 21.02
CA SER A 293 -0.79 2.98 21.59
C SER A 293 -0.71 1.82 22.59
N ALA A 294 0.36 1.04 22.58
CA ALA A 294 0.68 -0.02 23.52
C ALA A 294 2.10 0.13 24.07
N PRO A 295 2.37 1.15 24.92
CA PRO A 295 3.71 1.37 25.47
C PRO A 295 4.15 0.27 26.46
N ASP A 296 3.23 -0.57 26.88
CA ASP A 296 3.41 -1.74 27.72
C ASP A 296 3.89 -2.99 26.97
N HIS A 297 3.78 -3.00 25.64
CA HIS A 297 4.18 -4.14 24.82
C HIS A 297 5.06 -3.70 23.64
N ALA A 298 6.32 -4.09 23.66
CA ALA A 298 7.31 -3.71 22.66
C ALA A 298 6.91 -4.16 21.25
N HIS A 299 6.82 -3.19 20.33
CA HIS A 299 6.44 -3.45 18.95
C HIS A 299 7.03 -2.40 17.98
N LEU A 300 7.35 -2.85 16.80
CA LEU A 300 7.50 -2.01 15.61
C LEU A 300 6.18 -1.98 14.83
N GLN A 301 6.09 -1.11 13.88
CA GLN A 301 5.08 -1.14 12.85
C GLN A 301 5.75 -1.10 11.48
N GLY A 302 5.07 -1.58 10.46
CA GLY A 302 5.57 -1.58 9.10
C GLY A 302 4.44 -1.46 8.10
N GLY A 303 4.76 -1.08 6.89
CA GLY A 303 3.76 -0.98 5.83
C GLY A 303 4.36 -0.58 4.49
N THR A 304 3.49 -0.34 3.53
CA THR A 304 3.89 0.02 2.16
C THR A 304 4.86 1.20 2.16
N SER A 305 6.04 1.01 1.56
CA SER A 305 7.08 2.04 1.41
C SER A 305 6.76 3.02 0.27
N GLY A 306 7.42 4.18 0.27
CA GLY A 306 7.32 5.18 -0.80
C GLY A 306 6.11 6.11 -0.72
N LEU A 307 5.28 5.99 0.31
CA LEU A 307 4.04 6.76 0.45
C LEU A 307 4.16 8.03 1.29
N LEU A 308 5.12 8.08 2.20
CA LEU A 308 5.28 9.24 3.07
C LEU A 308 5.86 10.44 2.32
N PRO A 309 5.44 11.68 2.62
CA PRO A 309 6.00 12.87 2.01
C PRO A 309 7.53 12.93 2.06
N ILE A 310 8.14 12.60 3.20
CA ILE A 310 9.60 12.54 3.32
C ILE A 310 10.26 11.54 2.34
N GLN A 311 9.59 10.42 2.04
CA GLN A 311 10.06 9.44 1.06
C GLN A 311 9.84 9.93 -0.37
N LYS A 312 8.66 10.50 -0.67
CA LYS A 312 8.32 11.06 -1.99
C LYS A 312 9.30 12.16 -2.40
N CYS A 313 9.72 12.97 -1.44
CA CYS A 313 10.64 14.10 -1.65
C CYS A 313 12.09 13.78 -1.29
N TRP A 314 12.45 12.52 -1.06
CA TRP A 314 13.76 12.10 -0.55
C TRP A 314 14.94 12.63 -1.38
N GLN A 315 14.85 12.62 -2.69
CA GLN A 315 15.90 13.14 -3.57
C GLN A 315 16.20 14.63 -3.34
N ARG A 316 15.18 15.44 -2.99
CA ARG A 316 15.36 16.84 -2.62
C ARG A 316 16.07 16.94 -1.28
N PHE A 317 15.58 16.26 -0.25
CA PHE A 317 16.15 16.32 1.10
C PHE A 317 17.56 15.74 1.16
N CYS A 318 17.86 14.70 0.39
CA CYS A 318 19.18 14.08 0.35
C CYS A 318 20.28 15.06 -0.09
N ARG A 319 19.96 16.08 -0.92
CA ARG A 319 20.90 17.09 -1.37
C ARG A 319 21.26 18.13 -0.30
N SER A 320 20.39 18.32 0.68
CA SER A 320 20.55 19.30 1.77
C SER A 320 20.99 18.65 3.08
N LEU A 321 21.33 17.37 3.08
CA LEU A 321 21.82 16.68 4.27
C LEU A 321 23.16 17.25 4.72
N LYS A 322 23.22 17.64 5.99
CA LYS A 322 24.46 18.09 6.62
C LYS A 322 25.05 16.95 7.45
N THR A 323 26.12 16.32 6.98
CA THR A 323 26.80 15.25 7.70
C THR A 323 27.38 15.76 9.02
N VAL A 324 27.04 15.12 10.11
CA VAL A 324 27.52 15.44 11.47
C VAL A 324 28.49 14.38 12.00
N TYR A 325 28.43 13.17 11.46
CA TYR A 325 29.35 12.10 11.78
C TYR A 325 29.43 11.08 10.64
N SER A 326 30.61 10.54 10.33
CA SER A 326 30.82 9.46 9.38
C SER A 326 31.79 8.45 9.95
N CYS A 327 31.56 7.15 9.66
CA CYS A 327 32.47 6.06 10.03
C CYS A 327 32.98 5.29 8.80
N GLY A 328 32.61 5.73 7.60
CA GLY A 328 33.02 5.12 6.32
C GLY A 328 32.24 5.69 5.14
N GLU A 329 32.56 5.28 3.94
CA GLU A 329 31.85 5.73 2.73
C GLU A 329 30.41 5.20 2.71
N GLY A 330 29.44 6.13 2.73
CA GLY A 330 28.01 5.83 2.79
C GLY A 330 27.49 5.41 4.18
N GLU A 331 28.36 5.47 5.20
CA GLU A 331 28.04 5.13 6.59
C GLU A 331 28.10 6.41 7.45
N GLN A 332 26.95 7.06 7.65
CA GLN A 332 26.95 8.39 8.27
C GLN A 332 25.68 8.74 9.04
N ILE A 333 25.82 9.72 9.92
CA ILE A 333 24.72 10.46 10.53
C ILE A 333 24.72 11.86 9.93
N SER A 334 23.58 12.28 9.42
CA SER A 334 23.38 13.63 8.88
C SER A 334 22.21 14.32 9.57
N LEU A 335 22.17 15.64 9.54
CA LEU A 335 21.03 16.44 9.95
C LEU A 335 20.25 16.85 8.70
N ILE A 336 18.95 16.66 8.69
CA ILE A 336 18.04 17.21 7.70
C ILE A 336 17.51 18.54 8.21
N THR A 337 17.76 19.63 7.47
CA THR A 337 17.43 21.00 7.93
C THR A 337 16.34 21.68 7.11
N GLU A 338 16.08 21.19 5.88
CA GLU A 338 15.07 21.75 4.97
C GLU A 338 13.72 21.03 5.08
N TYR A 339 13.60 20.09 5.99
CA TYR A 339 12.35 19.42 6.29
C TYR A 339 11.63 20.15 7.42
N VAL A 340 10.30 20.10 7.42
CA VAL A 340 9.45 20.78 8.41
C VAL A 340 9.81 20.44 9.87
N VAL A 341 10.27 19.21 10.09
CA VAL A 341 10.74 18.74 11.41
C VAL A 341 12.23 18.47 11.34
N PRO A 342 13.07 19.13 12.13
CA PRO A 342 14.48 18.78 12.23
C PRO A 342 14.66 17.33 12.67
N ALA A 343 15.44 16.55 11.92
CA ALA A 343 15.64 15.14 12.18
C ALA A 343 17.07 14.71 11.86
N PHE A 344 17.51 13.63 12.50
CA PHE A 344 18.74 12.95 12.13
C PHE A 344 18.45 11.86 11.10
N VAL A 345 19.35 11.71 10.17
CA VAL A 345 19.32 10.67 9.14
C VAL A 345 20.54 9.77 9.29
N ILE A 346 20.32 8.50 9.54
CA ILE A 346 21.35 7.48 9.47
C ILE A 346 21.27 6.85 8.08
N GLN A 347 22.38 6.84 7.36
CA GLN A 347 22.53 6.11 6.11
C GLN A 347 23.56 5.01 6.34
N SER A 348 23.20 3.78 5.97
CA SER A 348 24.07 2.61 6.19
C SER A 348 23.81 1.52 5.17
N LYS A 349 24.86 0.73 4.88
CA LYS A 349 24.80 -0.49 4.05
C LYS A 349 25.00 -1.75 4.89
N SER A 350 25.14 -1.62 6.20
CA SER A 350 25.51 -2.72 7.07
C SER A 350 24.79 -2.63 8.41
N ALA A 351 24.17 -3.73 8.84
CA ALA A 351 23.51 -3.83 10.14
C ALA A 351 24.40 -3.43 11.32
N LYS A 352 25.69 -3.78 11.25
CA LYS A 352 26.67 -3.46 12.29
C LYS A 352 26.92 -1.96 12.38
N CYS A 353 27.15 -1.32 11.23
CA CYS A 353 27.39 0.12 11.17
C CYS A 353 26.13 0.90 11.56
N GLU A 354 24.96 0.50 11.06
CA GLU A 354 23.69 1.14 11.45
C GLU A 354 23.48 1.12 12.97
N ALA A 355 23.70 -0.02 13.60
CA ALA A 355 23.58 -0.16 15.05
C ALA A 355 24.59 0.72 15.80
N GLN A 356 25.83 0.84 15.31
CA GLN A 356 26.86 1.70 15.91
C GLN A 356 26.52 3.19 15.75
N LEU A 357 26.07 3.59 14.58
CA LEU A 357 25.64 4.97 14.28
C LEU A 357 24.44 5.35 15.17
N PHE A 358 23.46 4.44 15.28
CA PHE A 358 22.31 4.68 16.15
C PHE A 358 22.71 4.78 17.63
N ASP A 359 23.55 3.87 18.13
CA ASP A 359 24.01 3.91 19.53
C ASP A 359 24.73 5.25 19.84
N LYS A 360 25.56 5.73 18.89
CA LYS A 360 26.23 7.02 19.02
C LYS A 360 25.23 8.16 19.06
N LEU A 361 24.25 8.19 18.14
CA LEU A 361 23.19 9.19 18.11
C LEU A 361 22.36 9.14 19.40
N TYR A 362 21.90 7.94 19.80
CA TYR A 362 21.03 7.74 20.95
C TYR A 362 21.66 8.17 22.28
N LYS A 363 22.99 8.00 22.42
CA LYS A 363 23.76 8.50 23.57
C LYS A 363 23.82 10.03 23.65
N ALA A 364 23.72 10.70 22.51
CA ALA A 364 23.73 12.15 22.42
C ALA A 364 22.34 12.80 22.60
N LEU A 365 21.26 12.01 22.56
CA LEU A 365 19.93 12.54 22.78
C LEU A 365 19.64 12.79 24.25
N ASP A 366 18.95 13.89 24.53
CA ASP A 366 18.46 14.21 25.87
C ASP A 366 17.44 13.16 26.34
N LYS A 367 17.57 12.74 27.58
CA LYS A 367 16.66 11.80 28.22
C LYS A 367 16.59 12.00 29.72
N GLU A 368 15.43 11.78 30.30
CA GLU A 368 15.24 11.71 31.73
C GLU A 368 15.90 10.45 32.30
N ALA A 369 16.45 10.54 33.52
CA ALA A 369 17.08 9.41 34.18
C ALA A 369 16.09 8.22 34.31
N GLY A 370 16.52 7.05 33.84
CA GLY A 370 15.68 5.83 33.88
C GLY A 370 14.58 5.77 32.81
N SER A 371 14.53 6.75 31.89
CA SER A 371 13.55 6.76 30.79
C SER A 371 14.25 6.62 29.44
N GLU A 372 13.51 6.13 28.45
CA GLU A 372 13.92 6.19 27.05
C GLU A 372 13.86 7.65 26.53
N ALA A 373 14.81 8.02 25.68
CA ALA A 373 14.73 9.29 24.96
C ALA A 373 13.43 9.37 24.16
N MET A 374 12.77 10.51 24.19
CA MET A 374 11.55 10.71 23.40
C MET A 374 11.92 10.81 21.92
N LEU A 375 11.49 9.84 21.13
CA LEU A 375 11.78 9.80 19.69
C LEU A 375 10.75 8.99 18.89
N ASN A 376 10.69 9.29 17.60
CA ASN A 376 10.07 8.47 16.58
C ASN A 376 11.13 8.09 15.52
N ILE A 377 10.94 6.93 14.88
CA ILE A 377 11.83 6.48 13.80
C ILE A 377 10.98 6.07 12.61
N VAL A 378 11.44 6.40 11.41
CA VAL A 378 10.96 5.83 10.15
C VAL A 378 12.17 5.35 9.37
N ALA A 379 12.15 4.11 8.92
CA ALA A 379 13.24 3.50 8.17
C ALA A 379 12.72 2.79 6.91
N TRP A 380 13.50 2.89 5.83
CA TRP A 380 13.21 2.21 4.55
C TRP A 380 14.49 1.90 3.80
N ARG A 381 14.39 1.04 2.81
CA ARG A 381 15.48 0.75 1.88
C ARG A 381 15.41 1.68 0.67
N GLN A 382 16.53 2.30 0.34
CA GLN A 382 16.70 3.13 -0.85
C GLN A 382 17.88 2.59 -1.65
N GLU A 383 17.60 1.86 -2.72
CA GLU A 383 18.62 1.10 -3.46
C GLU A 383 19.40 0.14 -2.53
N ASP A 384 20.70 0.30 -2.42
CA ASP A 384 21.55 -0.50 -1.55
C ASP A 384 21.74 0.10 -0.14
N ASN A 385 21.13 1.25 0.13
CA ASN A 385 21.27 1.92 1.42
C ASN A 385 20.01 1.71 2.28
N HIS A 386 20.20 1.55 3.56
CA HIS A 386 19.18 1.74 4.57
C HIS A 386 19.16 3.21 4.99
N ILE A 387 17.99 3.80 4.98
CA ILE A 387 17.73 5.16 5.42
C ILE A 387 16.90 5.08 6.69
N THR A 388 17.46 5.56 7.78
CA THR A 388 16.77 5.61 9.07
C THR A 388 16.67 7.05 9.55
N VAL A 389 15.47 7.61 9.56
CA VAL A 389 15.20 8.96 10.03
C VAL A 389 14.75 8.90 11.48
N VAL A 390 15.47 9.61 12.35
CA VAL A 390 15.19 9.70 13.78
C VAL A 390 14.71 11.11 14.10
N PHE A 391 13.50 11.20 14.64
CA PHE A 391 12.85 12.42 15.06
C PHE A 391 12.90 12.56 16.59
N PRO A 392 13.81 13.34 17.18
CA PRO A 392 13.76 13.64 18.60
C PRO A 392 12.50 14.41 18.96
N ARG A 393 11.88 14.09 20.09
CA ARG A 393 10.62 14.71 20.51
C ARG A 393 10.78 15.39 21.86
N ARG A 394 10.05 16.50 22.05
CA ARG A 394 9.98 17.22 23.34
C ARG A 394 8.69 16.96 24.09
N LYS A 395 7.59 16.76 23.37
CA LYS A 395 6.25 16.55 23.94
C LYS A 395 5.59 15.33 23.32
N HIS A 396 4.73 14.65 24.07
CA HIS A 396 3.90 13.58 23.59
C HIS A 396 2.83 14.11 22.61
N ARG A 397 2.12 15.15 23.04
CA ARG A 397 1.04 15.80 22.29
C ARG A 397 1.27 17.30 22.25
N PRO A 398 0.91 17.99 21.16
CA PRO A 398 1.00 19.44 21.07
C PRO A 398 -0.02 20.11 21.98
N ASP A 399 0.20 21.38 22.29
CA ASP A 399 -0.69 22.14 23.20
C ASP A 399 -2.10 22.26 22.64
N CYS A 400 -2.27 22.37 21.31
CA CYS A 400 -3.57 22.41 20.66
C CYS A 400 -4.41 21.13 20.86
N TYR A 401 -3.82 20.00 21.22
CA TYR A 401 -4.58 18.81 21.59
C TYR A 401 -5.45 19.02 22.82
N TYR A 402 -4.95 19.80 23.79
CA TYR A 402 -5.60 20.09 25.08
C TYR A 402 -6.39 21.40 25.07
N ALA A 403 -6.32 22.17 23.98
CA ALA A 403 -7.08 23.41 23.84
C ALA A 403 -8.58 23.14 23.77
N GLU A 404 -9.40 24.18 23.90
CA GLU A 404 -10.85 24.12 23.82
C GLU A 404 -11.37 24.90 22.60
N GLY A 405 -12.57 24.55 22.14
CA GLY A 405 -13.26 25.27 21.06
C GLY A 405 -12.50 25.19 19.73
N ALA A 406 -12.45 26.28 19.00
CA ALA A 406 -11.87 26.37 17.66
C ALA A 406 -10.32 26.20 17.64
N GLU A 407 -9.67 26.40 18.78
CA GLU A 407 -8.22 26.21 18.88
C GLU A 407 -7.83 24.75 19.05
N GLN A 408 -8.76 23.90 19.47
CA GLN A 408 -8.51 22.48 19.62
C GLN A 408 -8.23 21.82 18.26
N LEU A 409 -7.16 21.02 18.19
CA LEU A 409 -6.86 20.14 17.07
C LEU A 409 -6.55 18.75 17.63
N LEU A 410 -7.40 17.77 17.30
CA LEU A 410 -7.23 16.39 17.79
C LEU A 410 -6.16 15.66 17.00
N ALA A 411 -4.90 16.08 17.21
CA ALA A 411 -3.72 15.48 16.61
C ALA A 411 -2.78 14.94 17.70
N SER A 412 -2.37 13.67 17.57
CA SER A 412 -1.42 13.01 18.47
C SER A 412 -0.26 12.42 17.66
N PRO A 413 0.73 13.26 17.28
CA PRO A 413 1.72 12.88 16.29
C PRO A 413 2.55 11.67 16.69
N GLY A 414 2.61 10.67 15.80
CA GLY A 414 3.51 9.55 15.81
C GLY A 414 4.52 9.61 14.66
N ALA A 415 5.20 8.50 14.40
CA ALA A 415 6.26 8.42 13.39
C ALA A 415 5.80 8.80 11.97
N LEU A 416 4.59 8.43 11.58
CA LEU A 416 4.04 8.75 10.26
C LEU A 416 3.74 10.23 10.12
N ASP A 417 3.21 10.86 11.19
CA ASP A 417 2.94 12.29 11.21
C ASP A 417 4.26 13.08 11.13
N MET A 418 5.27 12.69 11.93
CA MET A 418 6.61 13.28 11.88
C MET A 418 7.26 13.14 10.49
N ALA A 419 6.93 12.09 9.75
CA ALA A 419 7.38 11.85 8.38
C ALA A 419 6.48 12.51 7.31
N GLY A 420 5.57 13.40 7.73
CA GLY A 420 4.75 14.24 6.88
C GLY A 420 3.35 13.73 6.58
N LEU A 421 2.96 12.52 6.98
CA LEU A 421 1.60 12.01 6.82
C LEU A 421 0.79 12.28 8.11
N MET A 422 0.17 13.45 8.19
CA MET A 422 -0.60 13.89 9.35
C MET A 422 -1.99 13.26 9.36
N ILE A 423 -2.34 12.55 10.43
CA ILE A 423 -3.62 11.85 10.56
C ILE A 423 -4.60 12.67 11.38
N LEU A 424 -5.69 13.08 10.74
CA LEU A 424 -6.77 13.85 11.37
C LEU A 424 -8.05 13.01 11.42
N PRO A 425 -8.52 12.61 12.61
CA PRO A 425 -9.70 11.76 12.74
C PRO A 425 -11.02 12.54 12.69
N ARG A 426 -11.01 13.86 12.94
CA ARG A 426 -12.20 14.71 12.89
C ARG A 426 -12.28 15.45 11.55
N LYS A 427 -13.48 15.50 10.99
CA LYS A 427 -13.74 16.15 9.71
C LYS A 427 -13.45 17.65 9.77
N ASP A 428 -13.89 18.33 10.83
CA ASP A 428 -13.70 19.77 10.99
C ASP A 428 -12.23 20.14 11.07
N ASP A 429 -11.42 19.33 11.78
CA ASP A 429 -9.97 19.51 11.83
C ASP A 429 -9.35 19.41 10.44
N PHE A 430 -9.76 18.39 9.64
CA PHE A 430 -9.26 18.20 8.29
C PHE A 430 -9.68 19.32 7.32
N GLU A 431 -10.90 19.82 7.41
CA GLU A 431 -11.39 20.88 6.53
C GLU A 431 -10.74 22.23 6.84
N THR A 432 -10.46 22.51 8.11
CA THR A 432 -9.94 23.81 8.58
C THR A 432 -8.42 23.88 8.72
N ILE A 433 -7.70 22.74 8.64
CA ILE A 433 -6.24 22.71 8.80
C ILE A 433 -5.53 23.56 7.72
N THR A 434 -4.64 24.44 8.16
CA THR A 434 -3.72 25.19 7.29
C THR A 434 -2.31 24.63 7.39
N GLN A 435 -1.43 25.02 6.47
CA GLN A 435 -0.04 24.60 6.48
C GLN A 435 0.66 25.03 7.78
N GLU A 436 0.50 26.28 8.18
CA GLU A 436 1.13 26.85 9.38
C GLU A 436 0.66 26.10 10.64
N ARG A 437 -0.62 25.76 10.71
CA ARG A 437 -1.18 25.02 11.83
C ARG A 437 -0.69 23.56 11.86
N ALA A 438 -0.53 22.93 10.69
CA ALA A 438 0.01 21.59 10.57
C ALA A 438 1.50 21.54 10.97
N GLU A 439 2.31 22.52 10.53
CA GLU A 439 3.71 22.65 10.90
C GLU A 439 3.90 22.91 12.40
N ALA A 440 3.02 23.69 13.03
CA ALA A 440 3.08 23.97 14.47
C ALA A 440 2.76 22.74 15.36
N VAL A 441 2.13 21.70 14.79
CA VAL A 441 1.79 20.45 15.48
C VAL A 441 2.98 19.50 15.56
N LEU A 442 3.88 19.54 14.58
CA LEU A 442 5.02 18.65 14.42
C LEU A 442 6.26 19.18 15.13
#